data_66607074d1ef038b542eea850616a9b7
#
_entry.id   66607074d1ef038b542eea850616a9b7
#
_cell.length_a   1.000
_cell.length_b   1.000
_cell.length_c   1.000
_cell.angle_alpha   90.00
_cell.angle_beta   90.00
_cell.angle_gamma   90.00
#
_symmetry.space_group_name_H-M   'P 1'
#
loop_
_entity.id
_entity.type
_entity.pdbx_description
1 polymer ?
#
loop_
_entity_poly.entity_id
_entity_poly.type
_entity_poly.pdbx_seq_one_letter_code
_entity_poly.pdbx_strand_id
1 'polypeptide(L)'
;MRKFFLLGVLILLVSCTRTPERILSKVWGVNVKGLEYSVTSFKDQWIGNGDGETEIRMAVELPQKDIDILISHGAKPLPIVEPENKKRWLERISGIDCATDGVYFFEQGEQEQECKFLIYDDDSHVLYYYLSIM
;
A
#
# COMPACT_ATOMS: atom_id res chain seq x y z
N MET A 1 9.03 -32.79 23.52
CA MET A 1 7.73 -32.49 22.91
C MET A 1 7.25 -31.05 23.15
N ARG A 2 7.39 -30.53 24.36
CA ARG A 2 6.99 -29.13 24.63
C ARG A 2 7.69 -28.10 23.75
N LYS A 3 8.99 -28.33 23.41
CA LYS A 3 9.76 -27.43 22.56
C LYS A 3 9.20 -27.36 21.13
N PHE A 4 8.73 -28.48 20.61
CA PHE A 4 8.15 -28.51 19.27
C PHE A 4 6.80 -27.80 19.22
N PHE A 5 6.01 -27.92 20.28
CA PHE A 5 4.73 -27.23 20.38
C PHE A 5 4.91 -25.71 20.45
N LEU A 6 5.87 -25.25 21.25
CA LEU A 6 6.20 -23.82 21.35
C LEU A 6 6.71 -23.26 20.02
N LEU A 7 7.54 -24.01 19.31
CA LEU A 7 8.04 -23.62 18.00
C LEU A 7 6.89 -23.53 16.99
N GLY A 8 5.96 -24.45 17.01
CA GLY A 8 4.78 -24.42 16.16
C GLY A 8 3.91 -23.21 16.42
N VAL A 9 3.69 -22.85 17.69
CA VAL A 9 2.92 -21.66 18.07
C VAL A 9 3.63 -20.39 17.63
N LEU A 10 4.95 -20.31 17.78
CA LEU A 10 5.74 -19.19 17.30
C LEU A 10 5.65 -19.01 15.78
N ILE A 11 5.75 -20.10 15.03
CA ILE A 11 5.62 -20.08 13.57
C ILE A 11 4.22 -19.60 13.17
N LEU A 12 3.17 -20.05 13.86
CA LEU A 12 1.80 -19.57 13.60
C LEU A 12 1.66 -18.09 13.88
N LEU A 13 2.22 -17.58 14.97
CA LEU A 13 2.19 -16.17 15.31
C LEU A 13 2.94 -15.33 14.27
N VAL A 14 4.10 -15.79 13.80
CA VAL A 14 4.87 -15.11 12.75
C VAL A 14 4.11 -15.14 11.42
N SER A 15 3.45 -16.26 11.10
CA SER A 15 2.66 -16.37 9.86
C SER A 15 1.43 -15.47 9.85
N CYS A 16 0.93 -15.06 11.03
CA CYS A 16 -0.18 -14.13 11.16
C CYS A 16 0.27 -12.66 11.10
N THR A 17 1.57 -12.40 11.12
CA THR A 17 2.10 -11.03 11.06
C THR A 17 1.87 -10.43 9.68
N ARG A 18 1.28 -9.25 9.65
CA ARG A 18 1.09 -8.51 8.40
C ARG A 18 2.41 -7.88 7.99
N THR A 19 2.79 -8.09 6.73
CA THR A 19 3.99 -7.49 6.14
C THR A 19 3.58 -6.62 4.96
N PRO A 20 4.40 -5.62 4.57
CA PRO A 20 4.10 -4.81 3.39
C PRO A 20 3.87 -5.65 2.14
N GLU A 21 4.69 -6.68 1.94
CA GLU A 21 4.62 -7.57 0.79
C GLU A 21 3.29 -8.33 0.74
N ARG A 22 2.84 -8.84 1.88
CA ARG A 22 1.56 -9.55 1.98
C ARG A 22 0.36 -8.64 1.76
N ILE A 23 0.43 -7.42 2.28
CA ILE A 23 -0.63 -6.43 2.11
C ILE A 23 -0.77 -6.07 0.63
N LEU A 24 0.33 -5.79 -0.05
CA LEU A 24 0.30 -5.48 -1.49
C LEU A 24 -0.24 -6.65 -2.31
N SER A 25 0.16 -7.86 -1.99
CA SER A 25 -0.34 -9.06 -2.67
C SER A 25 -1.84 -9.26 -2.44
N LYS A 26 -2.29 -9.13 -1.20
CA LYS A 26 -3.68 -9.39 -0.83
C LYS A 26 -4.63 -8.30 -1.32
N VAL A 27 -4.24 -7.04 -1.20
CA VAL A 27 -5.11 -5.90 -1.52
C VAL A 27 -5.06 -5.56 -3.01
N TRP A 28 -3.88 -5.63 -3.61
CA TRP A 28 -3.66 -5.15 -4.97
C TRP A 28 -3.27 -6.24 -5.97
N GLY A 29 -2.99 -7.45 -5.50
CA GLY A 29 -2.57 -8.54 -6.36
C GLY A 29 -1.13 -8.41 -6.89
N VAL A 30 -0.35 -7.48 -6.33
CA VAL A 30 1.03 -7.24 -6.74
C VAL A 30 1.97 -8.05 -5.87
N ASN A 31 2.79 -8.89 -6.50
CA ASN A 31 3.78 -9.71 -5.80
C ASN A 31 5.19 -9.17 -6.08
N VAL A 32 5.80 -8.57 -5.06
CA VAL A 32 7.14 -7.97 -5.19
C VAL A 32 8.27 -8.94 -4.86
N LYS A 33 7.98 -10.16 -4.42
CA LYS A 33 9.00 -11.10 -3.94
C LYS A 33 10.03 -11.48 -4.98
N GLY A 34 9.71 -11.42 -6.27
CA GLY A 34 10.66 -11.70 -7.34
C GLY A 34 11.41 -10.47 -7.84
N LEU A 35 11.16 -9.31 -7.24
CA LEU A 35 11.71 -8.04 -7.67
C LEU A 35 12.76 -7.54 -6.67
N GLU A 36 13.62 -6.65 -7.14
CA GLU A 36 14.51 -5.90 -6.26
C GLU A 36 13.71 -4.73 -5.69
N TYR A 37 13.58 -4.67 -4.36
CA TYR A 37 12.81 -3.62 -3.70
C TYR A 37 13.34 -3.34 -2.31
N SER A 38 13.00 -2.15 -1.78
CA SER A 38 13.26 -1.81 -0.38
C SER A 38 12.07 -1.07 0.21
N VAL A 39 11.67 -1.46 1.42
CA VAL A 39 10.61 -0.78 2.16
C VAL A 39 11.24 0.42 2.87
N THR A 40 10.83 1.63 2.48
CA THR A 40 11.36 2.87 3.06
C THR A 40 10.54 3.35 4.24
N SER A 41 9.26 2.95 4.33
CA SER A 41 8.39 3.27 5.46
C SER A 41 7.27 2.24 5.54
N PHE A 42 6.97 1.78 6.74
CA PHE A 42 5.85 0.88 6.98
C PHE A 42 5.21 1.17 8.33
N LYS A 43 3.90 1.36 8.30
CA LYS A 43 3.08 1.58 9.48
C LYS A 43 1.80 0.77 9.33
N ASP A 44 1.45 -0.01 10.35
CA ASP A 44 0.25 -0.84 10.33
C ASP A 44 -0.30 -0.88 11.75
N GLN A 45 -1.21 0.04 12.05
CA GLN A 45 -1.75 0.26 13.39
C GLN A 45 -3.26 0.08 13.38
N TRP A 46 -3.74 -0.97 14.02
CA TRP A 46 -5.15 -1.30 14.10
C TRP A 46 -5.59 -1.43 15.54
N ILE A 47 -6.77 -0.86 15.83
CA ILE A 47 -7.41 -0.93 17.14
C ILE A 47 -8.49 -2.03 17.07
N GLY A 48 -8.82 -2.65 18.20
CA GLY A 48 -9.69 -3.81 18.25
C GLY A 48 -11.12 -3.63 17.72
N ASN A 49 -11.57 -2.38 17.51
CA ASN A 49 -12.89 -2.07 16.94
C ASN A 49 -12.90 -1.94 15.42
N GLY A 50 -11.77 -2.21 14.77
CA GLY A 50 -11.65 -2.10 13.32
C GLY A 50 -11.10 -0.78 12.80
N ASP A 51 -10.91 0.20 13.68
CA ASP A 51 -10.29 1.48 13.30
C ASP A 51 -8.79 1.31 13.17
N GLY A 52 -8.18 2.02 12.25
CA GLY A 52 -6.73 1.98 12.11
C GLY A 52 -6.24 2.54 10.79
N GLU A 53 -4.94 2.38 10.59
CA GLU A 53 -4.29 2.84 9.37
C GLU A 53 -3.15 1.91 8.96
N THR A 54 -2.95 1.84 7.66
CA THR A 54 -1.82 1.16 7.04
C THR A 54 -1.12 2.15 6.11
N GLU A 55 0.20 2.24 6.20
CA GLU A 55 1.01 3.05 5.30
C GLU A 55 2.21 2.25 4.85
N ILE A 56 2.41 2.19 3.53
CA ILE A 56 3.56 1.52 2.92
C ILE A 56 4.21 2.48 1.94
N ARG A 57 5.51 2.68 2.07
CA ARG A 57 6.31 3.36 1.06
C ARG A 57 7.45 2.44 0.67
N MET A 58 7.56 2.17 -0.62
CA MET A 58 8.48 1.18 -1.14
C MET A 58 9.17 1.71 -2.39
N ALA A 59 10.48 1.50 -2.46
CA ALA A 59 11.23 1.72 -3.68
C ALA A 59 11.24 0.41 -4.46
N VAL A 60 10.62 0.41 -5.64
CA VAL A 60 10.49 -0.78 -6.48
C VAL A 60 10.21 -0.37 -7.92
N GLU A 61 10.87 -1.01 -8.86
CA GLU A 61 10.55 -0.86 -10.28
C GLU A 61 9.56 -1.97 -10.66
N LEU A 62 8.28 -1.60 -10.80
CA LEU A 62 7.24 -2.56 -11.17
C LEU A 62 7.29 -2.85 -12.67
N PRO A 63 7.30 -4.13 -13.08
CA PRO A 63 7.13 -4.47 -14.48
C PRO A 63 5.72 -4.12 -14.96
N GLN A 64 5.54 -3.98 -16.26
CA GLN A 64 4.26 -3.58 -16.85
C GLN A 64 3.11 -4.49 -16.43
N LYS A 65 3.37 -5.79 -16.26
CA LYS A 65 2.33 -6.73 -15.81
C LYS A 65 1.74 -6.37 -14.45
N ASP A 66 2.58 -5.85 -13.54
CA ASP A 66 2.12 -5.44 -12.21
C ASP A 66 1.38 -4.10 -12.27
N ILE A 67 1.82 -3.18 -13.12
CA ILE A 67 1.08 -1.94 -13.39
C ILE A 67 -0.31 -2.27 -13.95
N ASP A 68 -0.40 -3.23 -14.87
CA ASP A 68 -1.67 -3.68 -15.43
C ASP A 68 -2.57 -4.31 -14.35
N ILE A 69 -1.99 -5.01 -13.39
CA ILE A 69 -2.74 -5.55 -12.24
C ILE A 69 -3.33 -4.41 -11.40
N LEU A 70 -2.55 -3.36 -11.13
CA LEU A 70 -3.06 -2.18 -10.42
C LEU A 70 -4.22 -1.53 -11.18
N ILE A 71 -4.10 -1.41 -12.50
CA ILE A 71 -5.17 -0.88 -13.35
C ILE A 71 -6.42 -1.76 -13.26
N SER A 72 -6.26 -3.08 -13.25
CA SER A 72 -7.39 -4.01 -13.11
C SER A 72 -8.09 -3.86 -11.75
N HIS A 73 -7.40 -3.35 -10.74
CA HIS A 73 -7.98 -3.05 -9.42
C HIS A 73 -8.51 -1.62 -9.31
N GLY A 74 -8.58 -0.89 -10.40
CA GLY A 74 -9.19 0.43 -10.45
C GLY A 74 -8.22 1.60 -10.53
N ALA A 75 -6.91 1.36 -10.59
CA ALA A 75 -5.94 2.46 -10.74
C ALA A 75 -6.08 3.13 -12.10
N LYS A 76 -5.84 4.44 -12.11
CA LYS A 76 -5.94 5.29 -13.30
C LYS A 76 -4.57 5.88 -13.63
N PRO A 77 -4.34 6.28 -14.89
CA PRO A 77 -3.09 6.92 -15.26
C PRO A 77 -2.88 8.27 -14.54
N LEU A 78 -1.64 8.55 -14.19
CA LEU A 78 -1.21 9.87 -13.74
C LEU A 78 -1.18 10.85 -14.92
N PRO A 79 -1.27 12.19 -14.72
CA PRO A 79 -1.33 12.87 -13.43
C PRO A 79 -2.72 12.81 -12.78
N ILE A 80 -2.75 13.13 -11.49
CA ILE A 80 -4.00 13.16 -10.75
C ILE A 80 -4.78 14.43 -11.11
N VAL A 81 -5.99 14.25 -11.64
CA VAL A 81 -6.91 15.34 -11.97
C VAL A 81 -8.12 15.18 -11.08
N GLU A 82 -8.01 15.65 -9.84
CA GLU A 82 -8.99 15.36 -8.82
C GLU A 82 -9.45 16.60 -8.06
N PRO A 83 -10.68 16.56 -7.45
CA PRO A 83 -11.14 17.64 -6.61
C PRO A 83 -10.19 17.97 -5.46
N GLU A 84 -10.24 19.22 -4.99
CA GLU A 84 -9.31 19.74 -3.97
C GLU A 84 -9.29 18.95 -2.67
N ASN A 85 -10.41 18.31 -2.28
CA ASN A 85 -10.43 17.49 -1.08
C ASN A 85 -9.48 16.29 -1.15
N LYS A 86 -9.15 15.81 -2.34
CA LYS A 86 -8.19 14.73 -2.55
C LYS A 86 -6.74 15.21 -2.47
N LYS A 87 -6.47 16.47 -2.77
CA LYS A 87 -5.13 17.05 -2.65
C LYS A 87 -4.59 16.97 -1.22
N ARG A 88 -5.47 17.04 -0.25
CA ARG A 88 -5.12 16.96 1.16
C ARG A 88 -4.36 15.67 1.51
N TRP A 89 -4.75 14.56 0.87
CA TRP A 89 -4.08 13.29 1.07
C TRP A 89 -2.76 13.21 0.30
N LEU A 90 -2.70 13.86 -0.87
CA LEU A 90 -1.50 13.94 -1.68
C LEU A 90 -0.40 14.74 -1.02
N GLU A 91 -0.73 15.77 -0.25
CA GLU A 91 0.23 16.59 0.48
C GLU A 91 1.03 15.79 1.51
N ARG A 92 0.50 14.66 1.95
CA ARG A 92 1.21 13.74 2.84
C ARG A 92 2.35 12.99 2.14
N ILE A 93 2.36 13.00 0.81
CA ILE A 93 3.29 12.21 0.02
C ILE A 93 4.31 13.15 -0.60
N SER A 94 5.27 13.54 0.21
CA SER A 94 6.36 14.41 -0.23
C SER A 94 7.13 13.75 -1.37
N GLY A 95 7.27 14.46 -2.48
CA GLY A 95 8.10 14.07 -3.61
C GLY A 95 7.41 13.26 -4.71
N ILE A 96 6.20 12.75 -4.49
CA ILE A 96 5.46 12.01 -5.52
C ILE A 96 4.07 12.59 -5.82
N ASP A 97 3.69 13.66 -5.14
CA ASP A 97 2.43 14.38 -5.36
C ASP A 97 2.37 15.03 -6.74
N CYS A 98 3.53 15.32 -7.36
CA CYS A 98 3.63 15.89 -8.69
C CYS A 98 3.92 14.85 -9.79
N ALA A 99 3.82 13.55 -9.48
CA ALA A 99 4.12 12.50 -10.43
C ALA A 99 3.21 12.59 -11.66
N THR A 100 3.79 12.38 -12.84
CA THR A 100 3.08 12.47 -14.12
C THR A 100 3.09 11.15 -14.88
N ASP A 101 3.95 10.19 -14.50
CA ASP A 101 4.07 8.89 -15.12
C ASP A 101 3.80 7.79 -14.09
N GLY A 102 2.93 6.87 -14.42
CA GLY A 102 2.51 5.80 -13.53
C GLY A 102 1.00 5.77 -13.34
N VAL A 103 0.57 5.30 -12.18
CA VAL A 103 -0.86 5.11 -11.89
C VAL A 103 -1.20 5.53 -10.46
N TYR A 104 -2.48 5.80 -10.22
CA TYR A 104 -2.98 6.12 -8.89
C TYR A 104 -4.38 5.56 -8.68
N PHE A 105 -4.74 5.37 -7.42
CA PHE A 105 -6.09 5.03 -6.98
C PHE A 105 -6.45 5.88 -5.77
N PHE A 106 -7.66 6.38 -5.74
CA PHE A 106 -8.19 7.09 -4.58
C PHE A 106 -9.65 6.73 -4.36
N GLU A 107 -9.99 6.35 -3.13
CA GLU A 107 -11.37 6.12 -2.73
C GLU A 107 -11.59 6.76 -1.36
N GLN A 108 -12.58 7.64 -1.28
CA GLN A 108 -12.98 8.29 -0.04
C GLN A 108 -13.98 7.38 0.70
N GLY A 109 -13.75 7.17 2.01
CA GLY A 109 -14.69 6.45 2.85
C GLY A 109 -15.85 7.34 3.32
N GLU A 110 -16.69 6.78 4.19
CA GLU A 110 -17.87 7.49 4.73
C GLU A 110 -17.48 8.65 5.64
N GLN A 111 -16.42 8.48 6.43
CA GLN A 111 -15.90 9.53 7.29
C GLN A 111 -14.85 10.35 6.52
N GLU A 112 -14.71 11.62 6.88
CA GLU A 112 -13.76 12.50 6.22
C GLU A 112 -12.31 11.96 6.24
N GLN A 113 -11.96 11.24 7.29
CA GLN A 113 -10.61 10.72 7.50
C GLN A 113 -10.40 9.34 6.91
N GLU A 114 -11.47 8.70 6.42
CA GLU A 114 -11.37 7.38 5.79
C GLU A 114 -10.98 7.51 4.34
N CYS A 115 -9.94 6.80 3.94
CA CYS A 115 -9.57 6.75 2.53
C CYS A 115 -8.74 5.51 2.22
N LYS A 116 -8.75 5.14 0.95
CA LYS A 116 -7.86 4.13 0.38
C LYS A 116 -7.14 4.81 -0.77
N PHE A 117 -5.83 4.88 -0.69
CA PHE A 117 -5.03 5.62 -1.64
C PHE A 117 -3.81 4.81 -2.05
N LEU A 118 -3.53 4.78 -3.35
CA LEU A 118 -2.31 4.19 -3.88
C LEU A 118 -1.77 5.09 -4.99
N ILE A 119 -0.46 5.25 -5.03
CA ILE A 119 0.22 5.90 -6.15
C ILE A 119 1.49 5.12 -6.45
N TYR A 120 1.74 4.86 -7.72
CA TYR A 120 3.00 4.35 -8.21
C TYR A 120 3.59 5.35 -9.20
N ASP A 121 4.74 5.92 -8.85
CA ASP A 121 5.51 6.83 -9.70
C ASP A 121 6.54 6.01 -10.46
N ASP A 122 6.34 5.88 -11.77
CA ASP A 122 7.20 5.10 -12.64
C ASP A 122 8.52 5.81 -12.98
N ASP A 123 8.63 7.11 -12.71
CA ASP A 123 9.88 7.86 -12.89
C ASP A 123 10.84 7.64 -11.72
N SER A 124 10.35 7.80 -10.49
CA SER A 124 11.16 7.62 -9.28
C SER A 124 11.17 6.19 -8.75
N HIS A 125 10.33 5.31 -9.31
CA HIS A 125 10.13 3.94 -8.85
C HIS A 125 9.71 3.87 -7.38
N VAL A 126 8.75 4.72 -6.99
CA VAL A 126 8.19 4.76 -5.64
C VAL A 126 6.74 4.31 -5.67
N LEU A 127 6.43 3.31 -4.87
CA LEU A 127 5.07 2.86 -4.61
C LEU A 127 4.67 3.31 -3.21
N TYR A 128 3.53 3.99 -3.11
CA TYR A 128 2.96 4.43 -1.85
C TYR A 128 1.52 3.95 -1.73
N TYR A 129 1.20 3.35 -0.59
CA TYR A 129 -0.15 2.90 -0.27
C TYR A 129 -0.55 3.40 1.12
N TYR A 130 -1.75 3.95 1.22
CA TYR A 130 -2.32 4.43 2.47
C TYR A 130 -3.78 3.99 2.59
N LEU A 131 -4.11 3.43 3.75
CA LEU A 131 -5.47 3.05 4.10
C LEU A 131 -5.78 3.59 5.48
N SER A 132 -6.89 4.31 5.62
CA SER A 132 -7.38 4.78 6.91
C SER A 132 -8.84 4.41 7.06
N ILE A 133 -9.18 3.75 8.17
CA ILE A 133 -10.55 3.36 8.52
C ILE A 133 -10.84 3.86 9.94
N MET A 134 -11.96 4.57 10.08
CA MET A 134 -12.37 5.16 11.35
C MET A 134 -13.65 4.54 11.87
#